data_09b832cee8e68b64c9ef50b982ed6532
#
_entry.id   09b832cee8e68b64c9ef50b982ed6532
#
_cell.length_a   1.000
_cell.length_b   1.000
_cell.length_c   1.000
_cell.angle_alpha   90.00
_cell.angle_beta   90.00
_cell.angle_gamma   90.00
#
_symmetry.space_group_name_H-M   'P 1'
#
loop_
_entity.id
_entity.type
_entity.pdbx_description
1 polymer ?
#
loop_
_entity_poly.entity_id
_entity_poly.type
_entity_poly.pdbx_seq_one_letter_code
_entity_poly.pdbx_strand_id
1 'polypeptide(L)'
;MKIQAVEAMNDKKISFFLPSGEISEDGFSEMELKLKAMIEGGDFNLIIDLSRVSHINYKVVGSLIEYQQKFKKYGGDIKLVNVSPYLYDILRLYGFYPFEIYPSRRAALKSFA
;
A
#
# COMPACT_ATOMS: atom_id res chain seq x y z
N MET A 1 -0.70 13.50 0.82
CA MET A 1 -0.25 12.18 1.33
C MET A 1 1.13 12.30 1.93
N LYS A 2 1.36 11.64 3.04
CA LYS A 2 2.68 11.60 3.67
C LYS A 2 3.41 10.32 3.34
N ILE A 3 4.68 10.45 2.95
CA ILE A 3 5.64 9.37 3.14
C ILE A 3 6.09 9.51 4.57
N GLN A 4 5.76 8.52 5.41
CA GLN A 4 5.92 8.69 6.82
C GLN A 4 7.28 8.26 7.34
N ALA A 5 7.80 7.18 6.83
CA ALA A 5 9.07 6.65 7.29
C ALA A 5 9.65 5.69 6.28
N VAL A 6 10.96 5.51 6.37
CA VAL A 6 11.67 4.41 5.75
C VAL A 6 12.41 3.70 6.87
N GLU A 7 12.13 2.41 7.04
CA GLU A 7 12.77 1.59 8.05
C GLU A 7 13.48 0.41 7.43
N ALA A 8 14.50 -0.10 8.10
CA ALA A 8 15.19 -1.31 7.69
C ALA A 8 14.73 -2.48 8.56
N MET A 9 14.43 -3.62 7.91
CA MET A 9 14.13 -4.87 8.58
C MET A 9 14.93 -5.97 7.88
N ASN A 10 15.92 -6.53 8.57
CA ASN A 10 16.82 -7.53 7.98
C ASN A 10 17.46 -7.05 6.66
N ASP A 11 17.99 -5.83 6.69
CA ASP A 11 18.63 -5.15 5.55
C ASP A 11 17.67 -4.78 4.41
N LYS A 12 16.37 -4.98 4.59
CA LYS A 12 15.36 -4.51 3.62
C LYS A 12 14.91 -3.11 3.97
N LYS A 13 14.91 -2.24 2.98
CA LYS A 13 14.34 -0.91 3.09
C LYS A 13 12.83 -1.00 2.91
N ILE A 14 12.05 -0.53 3.89
CA ILE A 14 10.60 -0.61 3.85
C ILE A 14 10.04 0.80 3.97
N SER A 15 9.24 1.21 2.98
CA SER A 15 8.61 2.52 2.96
C SER A 15 7.20 2.45 3.54
N PHE A 16 6.76 3.58 4.11
CA PHE A 16 5.42 3.73 4.68
C PHE A 16 4.71 4.90 4.01
N PHE A 17 3.49 4.67 3.53
CA PHE A 17 2.60 5.73 3.07
C PHE A 17 1.45 5.88 4.06
N LEU A 18 1.05 7.12 4.32
CA LEU A 18 -0.09 7.45 5.17
C LEU A 18 -1.04 8.37 4.41
N PRO A 19 -1.82 7.84 3.48
CA PRO A 19 -2.84 8.64 2.82
C PRO A 19 -3.98 8.98 3.77
N SER A 20 -4.74 10.03 3.46
CA SER A 20 -5.86 10.46 4.29
C SER A 20 -7.04 10.89 3.44
N GLY A 21 -8.24 10.78 4.01
CA GLY A 21 -9.47 11.15 3.35
C GLY A 21 -9.90 10.15 2.29
N GLU A 22 -10.56 10.63 1.25
CA GLU A 22 -10.99 9.81 0.13
C GLU A 22 -9.85 9.70 -0.90
N ILE A 23 -9.53 8.48 -1.31
CA ILE A 23 -8.58 8.26 -2.40
C ILE A 23 -9.36 8.17 -3.70
N SER A 24 -9.53 9.30 -4.37
CA SER A 24 -10.12 9.42 -5.70
C SER A 24 -9.09 9.12 -6.78
N GLU A 25 -9.52 9.10 -8.03
CA GLU A 25 -8.58 8.94 -9.15
C GLU A 25 -7.56 10.08 -9.17
N ASP A 26 -7.99 11.32 -8.92
CA ASP A 26 -7.08 12.47 -8.86
C ASP A 26 -6.13 12.36 -7.65
N GLY A 27 -6.66 11.96 -6.50
CA GLY A 27 -5.84 11.75 -5.31
C GLY A 27 -4.82 10.64 -5.48
N PHE A 28 -5.15 9.62 -6.25
CA PHE A 28 -4.21 8.53 -6.53
C PHE A 28 -3.02 8.98 -7.38
N SER A 29 -3.17 10.02 -8.18
CA SER A 29 -2.08 10.51 -9.02
C SER A 29 -0.83 10.85 -8.22
N GLU A 30 -1.00 11.44 -7.04
CA GLU A 30 0.13 11.74 -6.14
C GLU A 30 0.79 10.45 -5.65
N MET A 31 -0.01 9.48 -5.22
CA MET A 31 0.50 8.18 -4.79
C MET A 31 1.22 7.48 -5.94
N GLU A 32 0.65 7.54 -7.13
CA GLU A 32 1.21 6.89 -8.30
C GLU A 32 2.60 7.42 -8.65
N LEU A 33 2.82 8.73 -8.55
CA LEU A 33 4.13 9.31 -8.76
C LEU A 33 5.16 8.73 -7.78
N LYS A 34 4.76 8.54 -6.53
CA LYS A 34 5.63 7.97 -5.51
C LYS A 34 5.89 6.48 -5.75
N LEU A 35 4.88 5.73 -6.19
CA LEU A 35 5.05 4.32 -6.53
C LEU A 35 6.02 4.14 -7.71
N LYS A 36 5.88 4.97 -8.73
CA LYS A 36 6.81 4.95 -9.87
C LYS A 36 8.23 5.28 -9.45
N ALA A 37 8.40 6.29 -8.59
CA ALA A 37 9.72 6.66 -8.08
C ALA A 37 10.34 5.51 -7.28
N MET A 38 9.56 4.78 -6.49
CA MET A 38 10.05 3.59 -5.77
C MET A 38 10.56 2.53 -6.74
N ILE A 39 9.81 2.24 -7.79
CA ILE A 39 10.21 1.26 -8.80
C ILE A 39 11.52 1.68 -9.46
N GLU A 40 11.65 2.94 -9.87
CA GLU A 40 12.85 3.48 -10.48
C GLU A 40 14.05 3.40 -9.53
N GLY A 41 13.82 3.62 -8.25
CA GLY A 41 14.86 3.56 -7.21
C GLY A 41 15.20 2.16 -6.73
N GLY A 42 14.49 1.13 -7.19
CA GLY A 42 14.72 -0.24 -6.74
C GLY A 42 14.12 -0.56 -5.36
N ASP A 43 13.16 0.22 -4.89
CA ASP A 43 12.52 0.05 -3.58
C ASP A 43 11.17 -0.63 -3.78
N PHE A 44 11.08 -1.91 -3.42
CA PHE A 44 9.89 -2.72 -3.71
C PHE A 44 9.14 -3.21 -2.48
N ASN A 45 9.38 -2.62 -1.31
CA ASN A 45 8.69 -3.00 -0.07
C ASN A 45 7.95 -1.80 0.49
N LEU A 46 6.61 -1.89 0.53
CA LEU A 46 5.76 -0.78 0.93
C LEU A 46 4.67 -1.25 1.88
N ILE A 47 4.45 -0.47 2.93
CA ILE A 47 3.29 -0.59 3.81
C ILE A 47 2.44 0.66 3.61
N ILE A 48 1.16 0.48 3.31
CA ILE A 48 0.20 1.57 3.22
C ILE A 48 -0.72 1.51 4.44
N ASP A 49 -0.70 2.57 5.24
CA ASP A 49 -1.54 2.68 6.42
C ASP A 49 -2.83 3.39 6.03
N LEU A 50 -3.94 2.66 6.12
CA LEU A 50 -5.27 3.15 5.74
C LEU A 50 -6.09 3.70 6.91
N SER A 51 -5.46 3.92 8.08
CA SER A 51 -6.18 4.38 9.27
C SER A 51 -6.88 5.72 9.10
N ARG A 52 -6.39 6.57 8.19
CA ARG A 52 -6.96 7.89 7.92
C ARG A 52 -7.76 7.96 6.61
N VAL A 53 -7.95 6.83 5.95
CA VAL A 53 -8.67 6.77 4.67
C VAL A 53 -10.13 6.49 4.92
N SER A 54 -11.01 7.32 4.34
CA SER A 54 -12.46 7.17 4.49
C SER A 54 -13.08 6.36 3.36
N HIS A 55 -12.50 6.39 2.16
CA HIS A 55 -13.03 5.68 1.00
C HIS A 55 -11.95 5.54 -0.07
N ILE A 56 -12.04 4.49 -0.87
CA ILE A 56 -11.16 4.28 -2.02
C ILE A 56 -12.02 4.04 -3.26
N ASN A 57 -11.76 4.80 -4.32
CA ASN A 57 -12.42 4.60 -5.61
C ASN A 57 -12.04 3.23 -6.18
N TYR A 58 -13.01 2.55 -6.81
CA TYR A 58 -12.78 1.19 -7.32
C TYR A 58 -11.67 1.12 -8.38
N LYS A 59 -11.52 2.14 -9.20
CA LYS A 59 -10.45 2.18 -10.21
C LYS A 59 -9.08 2.30 -9.55
N VAL A 60 -9.01 3.00 -8.44
CA VAL A 60 -7.78 3.12 -7.63
C VAL A 60 -7.39 1.75 -7.08
N VAL A 61 -8.36 0.97 -6.61
CA VAL A 61 -8.07 -0.39 -6.12
C VAL A 61 -7.43 -1.23 -7.23
N GLY A 62 -8.01 -1.19 -8.43
CA GLY A 62 -7.45 -1.90 -9.58
C GLY A 62 -6.01 -1.48 -9.91
N SER A 63 -5.76 -0.18 -9.93
CA SER A 63 -4.41 0.35 -10.19
C SER A 63 -3.43 -0.07 -9.10
N LEU A 64 -3.86 -0.03 -7.84
CA LEU A 64 -3.02 -0.43 -6.72
C LEU A 64 -2.66 -1.91 -6.78
N ILE A 65 -3.59 -2.76 -7.19
CA ILE A 65 -3.34 -4.18 -7.42
C ILE A 65 -2.28 -4.37 -8.51
N GLU A 66 -2.34 -3.61 -9.58
CA GLU A 66 -1.34 -3.68 -10.65
C GLU A 66 0.06 -3.33 -10.13
N TYR A 67 0.18 -2.29 -9.30
CA TYR A 67 1.45 -1.94 -8.67
C TYR A 67 1.93 -3.01 -7.71
N GLN A 68 1.04 -3.58 -6.94
CA GLN A 68 1.38 -4.66 -6.02
C GLN A 68 1.96 -5.86 -6.79
N GLN A 69 1.39 -6.20 -7.93
CA GLN A 69 1.92 -7.27 -8.78
C GLN A 69 3.32 -6.93 -9.31
N LYS A 70 3.56 -5.69 -9.70
CA LYS A 70 4.89 -5.24 -10.13
C LYS A 70 5.91 -5.34 -8.99
N PHE A 71 5.55 -4.91 -7.80
CA PHE A 71 6.42 -5.00 -6.63
C PHE A 71 6.79 -6.46 -6.34
N LYS A 72 5.80 -7.36 -6.40
CA LYS A 72 6.03 -8.80 -6.20
C LYS A 72 6.97 -9.39 -7.26
N LYS A 73 6.82 -8.95 -8.49
CA LYS A 73 7.68 -9.40 -9.59
C LYS A 73 9.16 -9.11 -9.32
N TYR A 74 9.44 -8.02 -8.61
CA TYR A 74 10.80 -7.62 -8.25
C TYR A 74 11.21 -8.10 -6.85
N GLY A 75 10.47 -9.03 -6.28
CA GLY A 75 10.81 -9.63 -5.00
C GLY A 75 10.32 -8.92 -3.75
N GLY A 76 9.47 -7.91 -3.92
CA GLY A 76 8.89 -7.15 -2.81
C GLY A 76 7.41 -7.38 -2.64
N ASP A 77 6.72 -6.43 -2.02
CA ASP A 77 5.28 -6.48 -1.82
C ASP A 77 4.73 -5.10 -1.41
N ILE A 78 3.43 -4.92 -1.59
CA ILE A 78 2.66 -3.83 -1.00
C ILE A 78 1.70 -4.46 0.00
N LYS A 79 1.84 -4.12 1.27
CA LYS A 79 1.01 -4.63 2.36
C LYS A 79 0.17 -3.51 2.95
N LEU A 80 -1.01 -3.84 3.47
CA LEU A 80 -1.94 -2.86 4.02
C LEU A 80 -2.06 -3.04 5.53
N VAL A 81 -2.22 -1.92 6.24
CA VAL A 81 -2.46 -1.96 7.68
C VAL A 81 -3.62 -1.04 8.06
N ASN A 82 -4.26 -1.34 9.18
CA ASN A 82 -5.34 -0.55 9.75
C ASN A 82 -6.50 -0.35 8.77
N VAL A 83 -6.89 -1.41 8.10
CA VAL A 83 -8.02 -1.42 7.16
C VAL A 83 -9.32 -1.49 7.97
N SER A 84 -10.18 -0.48 7.84
CA SER A 84 -11.50 -0.49 8.49
C SER A 84 -12.39 -1.59 7.89
N PRO A 85 -13.43 -2.06 8.61
CA PRO A 85 -14.38 -3.02 8.05
C PRO A 85 -15.00 -2.54 6.75
N TYR A 86 -15.32 -1.27 6.65
CA TYR A 86 -15.86 -0.67 5.43
C TYR A 86 -14.90 -0.77 4.25
N LEU A 87 -13.64 -0.39 4.45
CA LEU A 87 -12.63 -0.47 3.40
C LEU A 87 -12.33 -1.93 3.03
N TYR A 88 -12.32 -2.82 4.00
CA TYR A 88 -12.14 -4.25 3.77
C TYR A 88 -13.22 -4.78 2.83
N ASP A 89 -14.48 -4.38 3.04
CA ASP A 89 -15.59 -4.80 2.18
C ASP A 89 -15.44 -4.26 0.76
N ILE A 90 -14.99 -3.00 0.61
CA ILE A 90 -14.72 -2.42 -0.69
C ILE A 90 -13.64 -3.23 -1.43
N LEU A 91 -12.54 -3.54 -0.75
CA LEU A 91 -11.45 -4.29 -1.34
C LEU A 91 -11.90 -5.68 -1.78
N ARG A 92 -12.77 -6.33 -1.01
CA ARG A 92 -13.29 -7.66 -1.32
C ARG A 92 -14.24 -7.70 -2.51
N LEU A 93 -14.93 -6.61 -2.81
CA LEU A 93 -15.92 -6.54 -3.89
C LEU A 93 -15.31 -6.82 -5.27
N TYR A 94 -14.01 -6.71 -5.41
CA TYR A 94 -13.33 -6.90 -6.69
C TYR A 94 -12.88 -8.33 -6.96
N GLY A 95 -13.37 -9.28 -6.16
CA GLY A 95 -13.23 -10.73 -6.43
C GLY A 95 -11.82 -11.28 -6.29
N PHE A 96 -10.79 -10.50 -6.49
CA PHE A 96 -9.40 -10.87 -6.30
C PHE A 96 -8.79 -9.99 -5.22
N TYR A 97 -8.25 -10.61 -4.19
CA TYR A 97 -7.79 -9.91 -3.01
C TYR A 97 -6.33 -10.26 -2.74
N PRO A 98 -5.40 -9.60 -3.42
CA PRO A 98 -4.00 -10.00 -3.36
C PRO A 98 -3.23 -9.43 -2.18
N PHE A 99 -3.81 -8.47 -1.43
CA PHE A 99 -3.08 -7.77 -0.38
C PHE A 99 -3.08 -8.56 0.92
N GLU A 100 -1.90 -8.68 1.53
CA GLU A 100 -1.80 -9.07 2.92
C GLU A 100 -2.16 -7.88 3.79
N ILE A 101 -3.02 -8.11 4.78
CA ILE A 101 -3.49 -7.07 5.71
C ILE A 101 -3.05 -7.42 7.11
N TYR A 102 -2.55 -6.43 7.81
CA TYR A 102 -2.08 -6.57 9.18
C TYR A 102 -2.77 -5.55 10.10
N PRO A 103 -2.97 -5.88 11.38
CA PRO A 103 -3.65 -4.98 12.30
C PRO A 103 -2.80 -3.78 12.72
N SER A 104 -1.49 -3.80 12.47
CA SER A 104 -0.60 -2.72 12.86
C SER A 104 0.61 -2.64 11.94
N ARG A 105 1.28 -1.49 11.95
CA ARG A 105 2.53 -1.30 11.22
C ARG A 105 3.61 -2.28 11.68
N ARG A 106 3.70 -2.52 12.99
CA ARG A 106 4.67 -3.46 13.56
C ARG A 106 4.50 -4.86 13.01
N ALA A 107 3.26 -5.34 12.97
CA ALA A 107 2.96 -6.67 12.43
C ALA A 107 3.33 -6.77 10.95
N ALA A 108 2.99 -5.76 10.16
CA ALA A 108 3.34 -5.70 8.74
C ALA A 108 4.85 -5.64 8.54
N LEU A 109 5.54 -4.81 9.33
CA LEU A 109 7.00 -4.67 9.25
C LEU A 109 7.69 -6.00 9.51
N LYS A 110 7.28 -6.71 10.56
CA LYS A 110 7.82 -8.04 10.89
C LYS A 110 7.60 -9.04 9.77
N SER A 111 6.50 -8.93 9.02
CA SER A 111 6.18 -9.86 7.95
C SER A 111 7.15 -9.76 6.76
N PHE A 112 7.91 -8.69 6.66
CA PHE A 112 8.95 -8.53 5.66
C PHE A 112 10.31 -9.16 6.07
N ALA A 113 10.39 -9.58 7.29
CA ALA A 113 11.65 -10.15 7.81
C ALA A 113 11.97 -11.51 7.18
#